data_02958404a8f358bf85d65b87d08eecf7
#
_entry.id   02958404a8f358bf85d65b87d08eecf7
#
_cell.length_a   1.000
_cell.length_b   1.000
_cell.length_c   1.000
_cell.angle_alpha   90.00
_cell.angle_beta   90.00
_cell.angle_gamma   90.00
#
_symmetry.space_group_name_H-M   'P 1'
#
loop_
_entity.id
_entity.type
_entity.pdbx_description
1 polymer ?
#
loop_
_entity_poly.entity_id
_entity_poly.type
_entity_poly.pdbx_seq_one_letter_code
_entity_poly.pdbx_strand_id
1 'polypeptide(L)'
;PKGYTGIHVVYDEFSKYLEANITEASISDTKMLQDFAEKCNRSGADQLHLMLISHKEIANYIDKLPKQKVDGWRGVSERFKHIHLNNNFSQTYEIISSVIQKDPAMWDEFLKSHNSDFSAMLQRYSAHPLFIDNADELKTALYGCYPLHPVSTFILPRLSERVAQNERTLFTFLSSTGPATLSTYLENYADDSIKFITPDAIYDYFEPLFKKEVYSGEIHQNYILTANILSRLPADSLESKIVKTLSLFYALGQFERLRPTKDEIVGVYSSSYTLPEITEAIEKLIERDFVIYIKRSNDFLKLKRTSGVDIRQKIRDYVESHAKKTSVKEILNASNYDNYMYPSRYNDEREMTRYFSFVFIDEDEVRNDTNWVIKSENIDADGIIYAVIPHSEESINNLKAILLETSAG
;
A
#
# COMPACT_ATOMS: atom_id res chain seq x y z
N PRO A 1 38.14 -33.70 -36.81
CA PRO A 1 38.27 -32.29 -36.46
C PRO A 1 37.42 -31.46 -37.43
N LYS A 2 36.38 -30.82 -36.93
CA LYS A 2 35.44 -29.99 -37.73
C LYS A 2 35.82 -28.51 -37.76
N GLY A 3 37.09 -28.17 -37.40
CA GLY A 3 37.58 -26.79 -37.42
C GLY A 3 37.11 -25.90 -36.23
N TYR A 4 36.49 -26.51 -35.20
CA TYR A 4 36.08 -25.76 -33.98
C TYR A 4 37.26 -25.71 -32.99
N THR A 5 37.42 -24.55 -32.34
CA THR A 5 38.47 -24.28 -31.35
C THR A 5 37.95 -24.29 -29.92
N GLY A 6 36.65 -24.53 -29.72
CA GLY A 6 36.05 -24.59 -28.39
C GLY A 6 34.60 -25.01 -28.41
N ILE A 7 34.05 -25.17 -27.19
CA ILE A 7 32.65 -25.53 -26.95
C ILE A 7 32.08 -24.50 -25.95
N HIS A 8 30.95 -23.94 -26.30
CA HIS A 8 30.17 -23.11 -25.38
C HIS A 8 28.83 -23.84 -25.07
N VAL A 9 28.63 -24.13 -23.78
CA VAL A 9 27.42 -24.78 -23.30
C VAL A 9 26.58 -23.74 -22.60
N VAL A 10 25.34 -23.55 -23.04
CA VAL A 10 24.34 -22.71 -22.39
C VAL A 10 23.27 -23.63 -21.81
N TYR A 11 23.08 -23.54 -20.50
CA TYR A 11 22.02 -24.23 -19.79
C TYR A 11 20.97 -23.19 -19.33
N ASP A 12 19.97 -23.02 -20.17
CA ASP A 12 18.83 -22.16 -19.86
C ASP A 12 17.89 -22.80 -18.83
N GLU A 13 17.18 -22.00 -18.08
CA GLU A 13 16.28 -22.45 -17.00
C GLU A 13 16.96 -23.35 -15.95
N PHE A 14 18.21 -23.09 -15.61
CA PHE A 14 18.92 -23.81 -14.55
C PHE A 14 18.17 -23.74 -13.19
N SER A 15 17.32 -22.73 -12.99
CA SER A 15 16.39 -22.64 -11.87
C SER A 15 15.51 -23.88 -11.73
N LYS A 16 14.95 -24.40 -12.82
CA LYS A 16 14.11 -25.62 -12.80
C LYS A 16 14.88 -26.86 -12.38
N TYR A 17 16.14 -26.94 -12.82
CA TYR A 17 17.01 -28.01 -12.34
C TYR A 17 17.25 -27.93 -10.84
N LEU A 18 17.52 -26.71 -10.32
CA LEU A 18 17.69 -26.48 -8.88
C LEU A 18 16.41 -26.84 -8.11
N GLU A 19 15.27 -26.35 -8.53
CA GLU A 19 13.97 -26.61 -7.88
C GLU A 19 13.63 -28.09 -7.80
N ALA A 20 13.92 -28.83 -8.86
CA ALA A 20 13.64 -30.26 -8.91
C ALA A 20 14.65 -31.12 -8.13
N ASN A 21 15.93 -30.73 -8.09
CA ASN A 21 17.00 -31.64 -7.67
C ASN A 21 17.79 -31.13 -6.43
N ILE A 22 17.65 -29.89 -6.01
CA ILE A 22 18.53 -29.28 -4.99
C ILE A 22 18.47 -30.00 -3.63
N THR A 23 17.32 -30.55 -3.27
CA THR A 23 17.13 -31.34 -2.05
C THR A 23 17.62 -32.73 -2.16
N GLU A 24 17.59 -33.35 -3.37
CA GLU A 24 17.93 -34.72 -3.62
C GLU A 24 19.37 -34.89 -4.15
N ALA A 25 19.95 -33.80 -4.70
CA ALA A 25 21.28 -33.80 -5.24
C ALA A 25 22.30 -34.43 -4.27
N SER A 26 23.05 -35.39 -4.76
CA SER A 26 24.14 -36.02 -4.02
C SER A 26 25.38 -35.12 -3.99
N ILE A 27 26.32 -35.44 -3.10
CA ILE A 27 27.64 -34.77 -3.06
C ILE A 27 28.38 -35.00 -4.40
N SER A 28 28.12 -36.13 -5.08
CA SER A 28 28.69 -36.43 -6.38
C SER A 28 28.20 -35.48 -7.47
N ASP A 29 26.91 -35.10 -7.43
CA ASP A 29 26.32 -34.22 -8.45
C ASP A 29 26.85 -32.79 -8.34
N THR A 30 26.93 -32.25 -7.10
CA THR A 30 27.56 -30.96 -6.89
C THR A 30 29.04 -30.95 -7.25
N LYS A 31 29.75 -32.04 -6.95
CA LYS A 31 31.15 -32.18 -7.33
C LYS A 31 31.33 -32.22 -8.84
N MET A 32 30.45 -32.91 -9.57
CA MET A 32 30.50 -32.97 -11.05
C MET A 32 30.37 -31.53 -11.64
N LEU A 33 29.46 -30.73 -11.16
CA LEU A 33 29.33 -29.34 -11.60
C LEU A 33 30.55 -28.47 -11.24
N GLN A 34 31.13 -28.68 -10.04
CA GLN A 34 32.39 -28.03 -9.66
C GLN A 34 33.54 -28.42 -10.61
N ASP A 35 33.72 -29.71 -10.85
CA ASP A 35 34.78 -30.23 -11.73
C ASP A 35 34.60 -29.70 -13.17
N PHE A 36 33.33 -29.59 -13.64
CA PHE A 36 33.06 -29.04 -14.97
C PHE A 36 33.40 -27.53 -15.04
N ALA A 37 33.01 -26.75 -14.03
CA ALA A 37 33.38 -25.36 -13.94
C ALA A 37 34.90 -25.16 -13.87
N GLU A 38 35.62 -26.02 -13.12
CA GLU A 38 37.09 -25.98 -13.06
C GLU A 38 37.73 -26.31 -14.39
N LYS A 39 37.20 -27.28 -15.16
CA LYS A 39 37.66 -27.54 -16.51
C LYS A 39 37.47 -26.34 -17.44
N CYS A 40 36.34 -25.66 -17.34
CA CYS A 40 36.12 -24.38 -18.07
C CYS A 40 37.17 -23.34 -17.73
N ASN A 41 37.47 -23.13 -16.45
CA ASN A 41 38.45 -22.16 -16.00
C ASN A 41 39.89 -22.48 -16.37
N ARG A 42 40.21 -23.77 -16.57
CA ARG A 42 41.54 -24.25 -16.98
C ARG A 42 41.67 -24.50 -18.47
N SER A 43 40.60 -24.27 -19.24
CA SER A 43 40.62 -24.46 -20.69
C SER A 43 41.60 -23.49 -21.35
N GLY A 44 42.47 -23.96 -22.21
CA GLY A 44 43.47 -23.17 -22.93
C GLY A 44 43.07 -22.89 -24.38
N ALA A 45 43.85 -23.38 -25.32
CA ALA A 45 43.59 -23.19 -26.75
C ALA A 45 42.28 -23.88 -27.20
N ASP A 46 41.95 -25.04 -26.60
CA ASP A 46 40.66 -25.73 -26.79
C ASP A 46 39.69 -25.24 -25.72
N GLN A 47 38.97 -24.20 -26.02
CA GLN A 47 38.16 -23.48 -25.03
C GLN A 47 36.87 -24.22 -24.68
N LEU A 48 36.55 -24.25 -23.41
CA LEU A 48 35.28 -24.77 -22.88
C LEU A 48 34.64 -23.71 -21.97
N HIS A 49 33.40 -23.34 -22.27
CA HIS A 49 32.62 -22.39 -21.50
C HIS A 49 31.27 -22.96 -21.09
N LEU A 50 30.84 -22.67 -19.88
CA LEU A 50 29.52 -23.01 -19.35
C LEU A 50 28.82 -21.78 -18.87
N MET A 51 27.64 -21.51 -19.39
CA MET A 51 26.73 -20.46 -18.95
C MET A 51 25.47 -21.11 -18.35
N LEU A 52 25.17 -20.76 -17.10
CA LEU A 52 23.96 -21.16 -16.39
C LEU A 52 23.04 -19.96 -16.26
N ILE A 53 21.82 -20.04 -16.77
CA ILE A 53 20.83 -18.96 -16.70
C ILE A 53 19.80 -19.34 -15.63
N SER A 54 19.65 -18.50 -14.61
CA SER A 54 18.80 -18.74 -13.45
C SER A 54 18.03 -17.48 -13.07
N HIS A 55 16.77 -17.63 -12.62
CA HIS A 55 15.95 -16.53 -12.15
C HIS A 55 16.36 -16.00 -10.76
N LYS A 56 17.02 -16.83 -9.96
CA LYS A 56 17.51 -16.51 -8.63
C LYS A 56 18.93 -17.05 -8.45
N GLU A 57 19.67 -16.45 -7.55
CA GLU A 57 20.97 -16.99 -7.16
C GLU A 57 20.84 -18.36 -6.50
N ILE A 58 21.85 -19.20 -6.66
CA ILE A 58 21.92 -20.51 -6.00
C ILE A 58 21.72 -20.37 -4.49
N ALA A 59 22.26 -19.30 -3.89
CA ALA A 59 22.11 -18.99 -2.47
C ALA A 59 20.65 -18.98 -2.00
N ASN A 60 19.73 -18.46 -2.82
CA ASN A 60 18.30 -18.37 -2.47
C ASN A 60 17.57 -19.72 -2.45
N TYR A 61 18.17 -20.77 -3.02
CA TYR A 61 17.60 -22.11 -3.02
C TYR A 61 18.13 -22.98 -1.87
N ILE A 62 19.28 -22.62 -1.28
CA ILE A 62 20.00 -23.48 -0.31
C ILE A 62 19.71 -23.13 1.15
N ASP A 63 19.03 -22.02 1.45
CA ASP A 63 18.83 -21.53 2.83
C ASP A 63 18.20 -22.53 3.79
N LYS A 64 17.42 -23.49 3.28
CA LYS A 64 16.70 -24.49 4.07
C LYS A 64 17.35 -25.89 4.06
N LEU A 65 18.52 -26.02 3.42
CA LEU A 65 19.19 -27.30 3.28
C LEU A 65 20.10 -27.62 4.47
N PRO A 66 20.39 -28.91 4.74
CA PRO A 66 21.42 -29.31 5.69
C PRO A 66 22.79 -28.72 5.33
N LYS A 67 23.58 -28.34 6.35
CA LYS A 67 24.87 -27.64 6.18
C LYS A 67 25.80 -28.26 5.13
N GLN A 68 25.90 -29.60 5.11
CA GLN A 68 26.76 -30.32 4.16
C GLN A 68 26.34 -30.10 2.69
N LYS A 69 25.03 -30.02 2.41
CA LYS A 69 24.51 -29.71 1.07
C LYS A 69 24.70 -28.23 0.73
N VAL A 70 24.51 -27.34 1.70
CA VAL A 70 24.80 -25.90 1.55
C VAL A 70 26.25 -25.69 1.12
N ASP A 71 27.20 -26.33 1.79
CA ASP A 71 28.63 -26.20 1.48
C ASP A 71 28.95 -26.72 0.06
N GLY A 72 28.32 -27.83 -0.37
CA GLY A 72 28.45 -28.37 -1.74
C GLY A 72 27.98 -27.37 -2.80
N TRP A 73 26.79 -26.81 -2.65
CA TRP A 73 26.22 -25.84 -3.61
C TRP A 73 26.92 -24.48 -3.57
N ARG A 74 27.39 -24.04 -2.41
CA ARG A 74 28.24 -22.85 -2.27
C ARG A 74 29.54 -23.04 -3.06
N GLY A 75 30.15 -24.22 -2.97
CA GLY A 75 31.34 -24.56 -3.75
C GLY A 75 31.10 -24.57 -5.26
N VAL A 76 29.89 -24.88 -5.74
CA VAL A 76 29.51 -24.69 -7.14
C VAL A 76 29.44 -23.21 -7.46
N SER A 77 28.67 -22.43 -6.69
CA SER A 77 28.45 -21.00 -6.93
C SER A 77 29.76 -20.19 -7.00
N GLU A 78 30.71 -20.44 -6.11
CA GLU A 78 32.00 -19.73 -6.05
C GLU A 78 32.90 -19.93 -7.29
N ARG A 79 32.61 -20.95 -8.11
CA ARG A 79 33.37 -21.22 -9.34
C ARG A 79 32.84 -20.51 -10.57
N PHE A 80 31.69 -19.86 -10.45
CA PHE A 80 31.07 -19.09 -11.52
C PHE A 80 31.26 -17.59 -11.31
N LYS A 81 31.42 -16.87 -12.41
CA LYS A 81 31.28 -15.41 -12.40
C LYS A 81 29.81 -15.06 -12.47
N HIS A 82 29.29 -14.42 -11.42
CA HIS A 82 27.91 -13.98 -11.39
C HIS A 82 27.74 -12.72 -12.21
N ILE A 83 26.76 -12.71 -13.11
CA ILE A 83 26.32 -11.58 -13.89
C ILE A 83 24.85 -11.36 -13.56
N HIS A 84 24.55 -10.27 -12.87
CA HIS A 84 23.18 -9.90 -12.53
C HIS A 84 22.63 -9.01 -13.64
N LEU A 85 21.53 -9.47 -14.25
CA LEU A 85 20.74 -8.65 -15.16
C LEU A 85 19.68 -7.97 -14.31
N ASN A 86 19.97 -6.74 -13.89
CA ASN A 86 18.96 -5.95 -13.15
C ASN A 86 17.96 -5.39 -14.13
N ASN A 87 16.66 -5.58 -13.83
CA ASN A 87 15.60 -4.94 -14.59
C ASN A 87 15.73 -3.43 -14.45
N ASN A 88 16.02 -2.78 -15.58
CA ASN A 88 15.96 -1.33 -15.67
C ASN A 88 14.56 -0.95 -16.17
N PHE A 89 13.71 -0.50 -15.26
CA PHE A 89 12.33 -0.11 -15.59
C PHE A 89 12.26 1.04 -16.59
N SER A 90 13.30 1.89 -16.67
CA SER A 90 13.39 2.92 -17.71
C SER A 90 13.41 2.31 -19.10
N GLN A 91 14.24 1.27 -19.31
CA GLN A 91 14.27 0.53 -20.57
C GLN A 91 12.94 -0.18 -20.85
N THR A 92 12.25 -0.66 -19.82
CA THR A 92 10.91 -1.25 -19.98
C THR A 92 9.91 -0.21 -20.48
N TYR A 93 9.97 1.05 -20.02
CA TYR A 93 9.11 2.11 -20.55
C TYR A 93 9.44 2.42 -22.02
N GLU A 94 10.69 2.42 -22.42
CA GLU A 94 11.09 2.56 -23.82
C GLU A 94 10.55 1.42 -24.69
N ILE A 95 10.59 0.17 -24.20
CA ILE A 95 10.03 -0.99 -24.87
C ILE A 95 8.51 -0.83 -25.01
N ILE A 96 7.78 -0.48 -23.93
CA ILE A 96 6.33 -0.22 -23.97
C ILE A 96 6.03 0.85 -25.03
N SER A 97 6.78 1.95 -25.01
CA SER A 97 6.65 3.04 -25.97
C SER A 97 6.88 2.60 -27.42
N SER A 98 7.82 1.69 -27.66
CA SER A 98 8.11 1.18 -29.01
C SER A 98 7.04 0.21 -29.51
N VAL A 99 6.38 -0.52 -28.62
CA VAL A 99 5.26 -1.42 -28.96
C VAL A 99 3.99 -0.62 -29.28
N ILE A 100 3.74 0.46 -28.55
CA ILE A 100 2.59 1.34 -28.79
C ILE A 100 2.92 2.30 -29.96
N GLN A 101 2.75 1.82 -31.18
CA GLN A 101 3.00 2.62 -32.38
C GLN A 101 1.96 3.72 -32.54
N LYS A 102 2.41 4.91 -32.90
CA LYS A 102 1.60 6.09 -33.16
C LYS A 102 1.91 6.63 -34.55
N ASP A 103 0.88 6.98 -35.31
CA ASP A 103 1.10 7.76 -36.55
C ASP A 103 1.66 9.13 -36.17
N PRO A 104 2.83 9.55 -36.67
CA PRO A 104 3.45 10.80 -36.22
C PRO A 104 2.62 12.05 -36.49
N ALA A 105 1.92 12.11 -37.63
CA ALA A 105 1.14 13.28 -37.99
C ALA A 105 -0.12 13.40 -37.12
N MET A 106 -0.85 12.31 -36.96
CA MET A 106 -2.03 12.27 -36.08
C MET A 106 -1.65 12.50 -34.62
N TRP A 107 -0.51 11.97 -34.18
CA TRP A 107 -0.04 12.15 -32.81
C TRP A 107 0.34 13.60 -32.51
N ASP A 108 1.00 14.29 -33.45
CA ASP A 108 1.35 15.70 -33.29
C ASP A 108 0.09 16.60 -33.26
N GLU A 109 -0.93 16.28 -34.02
CA GLU A 109 -2.22 17.00 -33.98
C GLU A 109 -2.96 16.75 -32.67
N PHE A 110 -3.01 15.50 -32.20
CA PHE A 110 -3.60 15.12 -30.94
C PHE A 110 -2.91 15.83 -29.77
N LEU A 111 -1.58 15.87 -29.73
CA LEU A 111 -0.82 16.57 -28.69
C LEU A 111 -1.10 18.08 -28.70
N LYS A 112 -1.29 18.70 -29.86
CA LYS A 112 -1.63 20.12 -29.94
C LYS A 112 -3.03 20.41 -29.41
N SER A 113 -4.00 19.55 -29.74
CA SER A 113 -5.39 19.71 -29.27
C SER A 113 -5.54 19.46 -27.77
N HIS A 114 -4.72 18.57 -27.18
CA HIS A 114 -4.75 18.20 -25.76
C HIS A 114 -3.55 18.71 -24.95
N ASN A 115 -2.89 19.78 -25.43
CA ASN A 115 -1.68 20.29 -24.79
C ASN A 115 -1.88 20.72 -23.33
N SER A 116 -3.06 21.24 -22.97
CA SER A 116 -3.40 21.62 -21.59
C SER A 116 -3.39 20.40 -20.65
N ASP A 117 -3.98 19.30 -21.11
CA ASP A 117 -4.13 18.08 -20.29
C ASP A 117 -2.78 17.40 -20.06
N PHE A 118 -1.98 17.25 -21.14
CA PHE A 118 -0.63 16.72 -21.03
C PHE A 118 0.29 17.61 -20.19
N SER A 119 0.17 18.94 -20.30
CA SER A 119 0.95 19.88 -19.49
C SER A 119 0.58 19.80 -18.02
N ALA A 120 -0.70 19.69 -17.68
CA ALA A 120 -1.18 19.49 -16.31
C ALA A 120 -0.64 18.18 -15.71
N MET A 121 -0.68 17.09 -16.48
CA MET A 121 -0.12 15.79 -16.07
C MET A 121 1.41 15.86 -15.89
N LEU A 122 2.12 16.50 -16.82
CA LEU A 122 3.56 16.69 -16.71
C LEU A 122 3.92 17.48 -15.45
N GLN A 123 3.20 18.57 -15.18
CA GLN A 123 3.40 19.39 -13.99
C GLN A 123 3.14 18.59 -12.71
N ARG A 124 2.05 17.83 -12.66
CA ARG A 124 1.70 17.01 -11.51
C ARG A 124 2.78 15.98 -11.17
N TYR A 125 3.32 15.29 -12.17
CA TYR A 125 4.26 14.19 -11.98
C TYR A 125 5.73 14.60 -12.03
N SER A 126 6.07 15.85 -12.36
CA SER A 126 7.47 16.32 -12.47
C SER A 126 8.26 16.27 -11.16
N ALA A 127 7.60 16.51 -10.03
CA ALA A 127 8.19 16.41 -8.69
C ALA A 127 7.72 15.16 -7.91
N HIS A 128 7.02 14.27 -8.60
CA HIS A 128 6.42 13.10 -7.96
C HIS A 128 7.46 12.01 -7.70
N PRO A 129 7.42 11.31 -6.55
CA PRO A 129 8.39 10.25 -6.20
C PRO A 129 8.50 9.11 -7.24
N LEU A 130 7.50 8.92 -8.08
CA LEU A 130 7.55 7.94 -9.17
C LEU A 130 8.65 8.22 -10.18
N PHE A 131 8.93 9.49 -10.48
CA PHE A 131 9.79 9.94 -11.58
C PHE A 131 10.84 10.98 -11.16
N ILE A 132 10.99 11.23 -9.85
CA ILE A 132 11.86 12.28 -9.33
C ILE A 132 13.35 12.08 -9.71
N ASP A 133 13.74 10.83 -9.89
CA ASP A 133 15.13 10.49 -10.20
C ASP A 133 15.49 10.71 -11.69
N ASN A 134 14.48 10.76 -12.57
CA ASN A 134 14.69 10.85 -14.00
C ASN A 134 13.50 11.51 -14.75
N ALA A 135 13.66 12.76 -15.13
CA ALA A 135 12.64 13.50 -15.87
C ALA A 135 12.33 12.92 -17.27
N ASP A 136 13.28 12.24 -17.89
CA ASP A 136 13.07 11.61 -19.20
C ASP A 136 12.19 10.36 -19.08
N GLU A 137 12.25 9.65 -17.96
CA GLU A 137 11.30 8.56 -17.66
C GLU A 137 9.85 9.06 -17.61
N LEU A 138 9.61 10.23 -17.02
CA LEU A 138 8.27 10.82 -17.01
C LEU A 138 7.77 11.13 -18.43
N LYS A 139 8.63 11.72 -19.28
CA LYS A 139 8.26 12.00 -20.66
C LYS A 139 7.95 10.72 -21.43
N THR A 140 8.77 9.69 -21.28
CA THR A 140 8.53 8.39 -21.91
C THR A 140 7.25 7.77 -21.39
N ALA A 141 6.99 7.80 -20.08
CA ALA A 141 5.76 7.27 -19.49
C ALA A 141 4.51 8.03 -19.93
N LEU A 142 4.57 9.36 -20.04
CA LEU A 142 3.41 10.19 -20.35
C LEU A 142 3.11 10.23 -21.86
N TYR A 143 4.13 10.46 -22.68
CA TYR A 143 3.93 10.63 -24.13
C TYR A 143 4.18 9.32 -24.90
N GLY A 144 5.23 8.60 -24.57
CA GLY A 144 5.61 7.36 -25.22
C GLY A 144 4.64 6.21 -24.93
N CYS A 145 4.28 6.04 -23.67
CA CYS A 145 3.42 4.95 -23.23
C CYS A 145 1.91 5.30 -23.26
N TYR A 146 1.52 6.52 -23.72
CA TYR A 146 0.09 6.81 -23.91
C TYR A 146 -0.56 5.74 -24.80
N PRO A 147 -1.74 5.20 -24.45
CA PRO A 147 -2.73 5.74 -23.50
C PRO A 147 -2.58 5.29 -22.04
N LEU A 148 -1.51 4.61 -21.66
CA LEU A 148 -1.31 4.28 -20.25
C LEU A 148 -1.15 5.55 -19.41
N HIS A 149 -1.88 5.60 -18.29
CA HIS A 149 -1.65 6.64 -17.29
C HIS A 149 -0.23 6.51 -16.70
N PRO A 150 0.51 7.58 -16.34
CA PRO A 150 1.86 7.47 -15.78
C PRO A 150 1.96 6.50 -14.60
N VAL A 151 0.95 6.49 -13.72
CA VAL A 151 0.87 5.52 -12.61
C VAL A 151 0.68 4.10 -13.12
N SER A 152 -0.12 3.88 -14.16
CA SER A 152 -0.30 2.56 -14.78
C SER A 152 0.97 2.07 -15.46
N THR A 153 1.70 2.98 -16.13
CA THR A 153 3.01 2.69 -16.72
C THR A 153 4.02 2.27 -15.65
N PHE A 154 3.98 2.89 -14.47
CA PHE A 154 4.82 2.52 -13.34
C PHE A 154 4.44 1.14 -12.77
N ILE A 155 3.13 0.88 -12.60
CA ILE A 155 2.60 -0.34 -11.98
C ILE A 155 2.82 -1.56 -12.86
N LEU A 156 2.52 -1.47 -14.14
CA LEU A 156 2.40 -2.61 -15.06
C LEU A 156 3.65 -3.53 -15.09
N PRO A 157 4.88 -3.04 -15.33
CA PRO A 157 6.06 -3.91 -15.35
C PRO A 157 6.40 -4.48 -13.97
N ARG A 158 6.25 -3.70 -12.92
CA ARG A 158 6.55 -4.11 -11.53
C ARG A 158 5.57 -5.18 -11.04
N LEU A 159 4.32 -5.06 -11.42
CA LEU A 159 3.30 -6.06 -11.10
C LEU A 159 3.52 -7.35 -11.89
N SER A 160 3.88 -7.23 -13.17
CA SER A 160 4.23 -8.37 -14.02
C SER A 160 5.38 -9.19 -13.43
N GLU A 161 6.42 -8.53 -12.93
CA GLU A 161 7.55 -9.19 -12.27
C GLU A 161 7.13 -9.86 -10.95
N ARG A 162 6.30 -9.18 -10.15
CA ARG A 162 5.93 -9.66 -8.82
C ARG A 162 4.94 -10.82 -8.82
N VAL A 163 3.96 -10.81 -9.72
CA VAL A 163 2.84 -11.76 -9.73
C VAL A 163 3.04 -12.88 -10.74
N ALA A 164 3.55 -12.55 -11.91
CA ALA A 164 3.58 -13.48 -13.03
C ALA A 164 4.91 -14.24 -13.17
N GLN A 165 5.93 -13.88 -12.38
CA GLN A 165 7.31 -14.39 -12.46
C GLN A 165 7.91 -14.36 -13.88
N ASN A 166 7.28 -13.63 -14.83
CA ASN A 166 7.70 -13.58 -16.22
C ASN A 166 7.30 -12.26 -16.88
N GLU A 167 8.20 -11.66 -17.64
CA GLU A 167 7.94 -10.51 -18.51
C GLU A 167 6.87 -10.82 -19.59
N ARG A 168 6.58 -12.09 -19.88
CA ARG A 168 5.54 -12.49 -20.83
C ARG A 168 4.18 -11.88 -20.54
N THR A 169 3.82 -11.68 -19.28
CA THR A 169 2.52 -11.09 -18.89
C THR A 169 2.41 -9.64 -19.33
N LEU A 170 3.50 -8.84 -19.21
CA LEU A 170 3.57 -7.49 -19.73
C LEU A 170 3.35 -7.46 -21.25
N PHE A 171 4.10 -8.29 -21.99
CA PHE A 171 3.98 -8.36 -23.45
C PHE A 171 2.62 -8.89 -23.91
N THR A 172 2.04 -9.84 -23.17
CA THR A 172 0.68 -10.33 -23.45
C THR A 172 -0.35 -9.22 -23.27
N PHE A 173 -0.24 -8.38 -22.22
CA PHE A 173 -1.11 -7.21 -22.08
C PHE A 173 -1.00 -6.26 -23.28
N LEU A 174 0.21 -6.00 -23.75
CA LEU A 174 0.47 -5.03 -24.82
C LEU A 174 0.10 -5.53 -26.21
N SER A 175 0.25 -6.84 -26.51
CA SER A 175 0.22 -7.37 -27.87
C SER A 175 -0.89 -8.36 -28.17
N SER A 176 -1.55 -8.94 -27.15
CA SER A 176 -2.59 -9.93 -27.39
C SER A 176 -3.97 -9.31 -27.51
N THR A 177 -4.87 -10.00 -28.20
CA THR A 177 -6.30 -9.71 -28.22
C THR A 177 -6.98 -10.56 -27.15
N GLY A 178 -7.53 -9.92 -26.13
CA GLY A 178 -8.19 -10.62 -25.02
C GLY A 178 -8.87 -9.64 -24.04
N PRO A 179 -9.64 -10.14 -23.10
CA PRO A 179 -10.31 -9.28 -22.14
C PRO A 179 -9.29 -8.47 -21.32
N ALA A 180 -9.56 -7.17 -21.16
CA ALA A 180 -8.77 -6.22 -20.42
C ALA A 180 -7.31 -6.06 -20.91
N THR A 181 -7.02 -6.35 -22.19
CA THR A 181 -5.72 -6.06 -22.83
C THR A 181 -5.72 -4.68 -23.49
N LEU A 182 -4.54 -4.18 -23.85
CA LEU A 182 -4.39 -2.88 -24.52
C LEU A 182 -5.24 -2.79 -25.78
N SER A 183 -5.28 -3.85 -26.62
CA SER A 183 -6.08 -3.88 -27.85
C SER A 183 -7.57 -3.66 -27.57
N THR A 184 -8.11 -4.31 -26.55
CA THR A 184 -9.52 -4.15 -26.13
C THR A 184 -9.83 -2.71 -25.69
N TYR A 185 -8.90 -2.07 -24.99
CA TYR A 185 -9.07 -0.66 -24.62
C TYR A 185 -9.01 0.24 -25.86
N LEU A 186 -8.09 0.01 -26.79
CA LEU A 186 -7.96 0.80 -28.02
C LEU A 186 -9.17 0.67 -28.94
N GLU A 187 -9.77 -0.53 -29.07
CA GLU A 187 -10.98 -0.77 -29.84
C GLU A 187 -12.19 0.05 -29.32
N ASN A 188 -12.22 0.35 -28.02
CA ASN A 188 -13.25 1.15 -27.39
C ASN A 188 -12.96 2.66 -27.42
N TYR A 189 -11.82 3.08 -27.96
CA TYR A 189 -11.48 4.50 -28.18
C TYR A 189 -12.09 4.98 -29.49
N ALA A 190 -13.36 5.39 -29.44
CA ALA A 190 -14.10 5.79 -30.63
C ALA A 190 -14.16 7.31 -30.87
N ASP A 191 -13.53 8.12 -30.03
CA ASP A 191 -13.58 9.57 -30.05
C ASP A 191 -12.22 10.24 -29.85
N ASP A 192 -12.11 11.51 -30.27
CA ASP A 192 -10.88 12.32 -30.13
C ASP A 192 -10.63 12.83 -28.68
N SER A 193 -11.34 12.31 -27.68
CA SER A 193 -11.15 12.73 -26.31
C SER A 193 -9.91 12.09 -25.68
N ILE A 194 -9.22 12.83 -24.81
CA ILE A 194 -8.10 12.28 -24.06
C ILE A 194 -8.63 11.27 -23.03
N LYS A 195 -8.14 10.05 -23.11
CA LYS A 195 -8.46 8.98 -22.14
C LYS A 195 -7.20 8.27 -21.74
N PHE A 196 -7.07 8.02 -20.46
CA PHE A 196 -5.95 7.23 -19.92
C PHE A 196 -6.44 5.87 -19.43
N ILE A 197 -5.63 4.84 -19.69
CA ILE A 197 -5.80 3.53 -19.07
C ILE A 197 -5.27 3.65 -17.63
N THR A 198 -6.19 3.75 -16.68
CA THR A 198 -5.93 3.92 -15.25
C THR A 198 -5.62 2.59 -14.56
N PRO A 199 -5.07 2.58 -13.33
CA PRO A 199 -4.66 1.34 -12.66
C PRO A 199 -5.77 0.31 -12.47
N ASP A 200 -7.04 0.72 -12.35
CA ASP A 200 -8.16 -0.21 -12.25
C ASP A 200 -8.25 -1.15 -13.46
N ALA A 201 -7.93 -0.66 -14.65
CA ALA A 201 -7.88 -1.47 -15.86
C ALA A 201 -6.72 -2.50 -15.82
N ILE A 202 -5.59 -2.11 -15.23
CA ILE A 202 -4.48 -3.05 -15.00
C ILE A 202 -4.89 -4.13 -13.99
N TYR A 203 -5.68 -3.76 -12.96
CA TYR A 203 -6.22 -4.74 -12.00
C TYR A 203 -7.07 -5.80 -12.73
N ASP A 204 -7.97 -5.39 -13.62
CA ASP A 204 -8.85 -6.31 -14.34
C ASP A 204 -8.08 -7.32 -15.19
N TYR A 205 -6.97 -6.89 -15.79
CA TYR A 205 -6.09 -7.79 -16.52
C TYR A 205 -5.37 -8.80 -15.61
N PHE A 206 -4.91 -8.35 -14.43
CA PHE A 206 -4.17 -9.20 -13.50
C PHE A 206 -5.05 -10.02 -12.54
N GLU A 207 -6.35 -9.74 -12.44
CA GLU A 207 -7.27 -10.42 -11.52
C GLU A 207 -7.20 -11.96 -11.61
N PRO A 208 -7.19 -12.60 -12.81
CA PRO A 208 -7.06 -14.05 -12.91
C PRO A 208 -5.75 -14.60 -12.32
N LEU A 209 -4.68 -13.81 -12.32
CA LEU A 209 -3.38 -14.19 -11.75
C LEU A 209 -3.42 -14.06 -10.22
N PHE A 210 -3.98 -12.97 -9.68
CA PHE A 210 -4.17 -12.81 -8.24
C PHE A 210 -4.98 -13.95 -7.62
N LYS A 211 -5.99 -14.43 -8.34
CA LYS A 211 -6.83 -15.57 -7.93
C LYS A 211 -6.04 -16.87 -7.86
N LYS A 212 -5.02 -17.05 -8.70
CA LYS A 212 -4.18 -18.27 -8.77
C LYS A 212 -3.02 -18.25 -7.78
N GLU A 213 -2.71 -17.12 -7.17
CA GLU A 213 -1.63 -17.00 -6.19
C GLU A 213 -1.85 -17.89 -4.95
N VAL A 214 -0.77 -18.17 -4.24
CA VAL A 214 -0.80 -19.02 -3.04
C VAL A 214 -1.79 -18.45 -2.03
N TYR A 215 -2.73 -19.25 -1.57
CA TYR A 215 -3.84 -18.87 -0.69
C TYR A 215 -3.39 -18.13 0.59
N SER A 216 -2.26 -18.49 1.16
CA SER A 216 -1.68 -17.81 2.33
C SER A 216 -0.85 -16.56 1.96
N GLY A 217 -0.63 -16.30 0.68
CA GLY A 217 0.17 -15.17 0.20
C GLY A 217 -0.56 -13.83 0.37
N GLU A 218 0.23 -12.78 0.59
CA GLU A 218 -0.27 -11.41 0.77
C GLU A 218 -1.11 -10.92 -0.43
N ILE A 219 -0.69 -11.25 -1.64
CA ILE A 219 -1.38 -10.88 -2.88
C ILE A 219 -2.75 -11.53 -2.96
N HIS A 220 -2.83 -12.85 -2.66
CA HIS A 220 -4.10 -13.57 -2.66
C HIS A 220 -5.07 -13.05 -1.57
N GLN A 221 -4.56 -12.77 -0.38
CA GLN A 221 -5.37 -12.20 0.71
C GLN A 221 -5.90 -10.81 0.34
N ASN A 222 -5.07 -9.98 -0.31
CA ASN A 222 -5.50 -8.68 -0.83
C ASN A 222 -6.55 -8.83 -1.93
N TYR A 223 -6.40 -9.81 -2.83
CA TYR A 223 -7.38 -10.14 -3.86
C TYR A 223 -8.74 -10.53 -3.25
N ILE A 224 -8.77 -11.45 -2.27
CA ILE A 224 -10.01 -11.87 -1.61
C ILE A 224 -10.72 -10.70 -0.96
N LEU A 225 -9.97 -9.83 -0.29
CA LEU A 225 -10.51 -8.62 0.32
C LEU A 225 -11.13 -7.70 -0.73
N THR A 226 -10.41 -7.46 -1.82
CA THR A 226 -10.85 -6.62 -2.93
C THR A 226 -12.11 -7.18 -3.59
N ALA A 227 -12.12 -8.47 -3.93
CA ALA A 227 -13.27 -9.14 -4.55
C ALA A 227 -14.53 -9.09 -3.66
N ASN A 228 -14.37 -9.21 -2.34
CA ASN A 228 -15.48 -9.09 -1.39
C ASN A 228 -16.06 -7.66 -1.39
N ILE A 229 -15.23 -6.63 -1.46
CA ILE A 229 -15.70 -5.25 -1.54
C ILE A 229 -16.36 -4.99 -2.89
N LEU A 230 -15.73 -5.39 -3.99
CA LEU A 230 -16.26 -5.21 -5.34
C LEU A 230 -17.63 -5.88 -5.55
N SER A 231 -17.88 -7.05 -4.93
CA SER A 231 -19.18 -7.71 -5.02
C SER A 231 -20.35 -6.91 -4.43
N ARG A 232 -20.05 -5.84 -3.68
CA ARG A 232 -21.04 -4.96 -3.03
C ARG A 232 -21.09 -3.57 -3.67
N LEU A 233 -20.30 -3.32 -4.70
CA LEU A 233 -20.26 -2.07 -5.45
C LEU A 233 -20.83 -2.29 -6.86
N PRO A 234 -21.42 -1.25 -7.47
CA PRO A 234 -21.76 -1.32 -8.89
C PRO A 234 -20.51 -1.55 -9.71
N ALA A 235 -20.60 -2.38 -10.72
CA ALA A 235 -19.49 -2.62 -11.65
C ALA A 235 -18.87 -1.38 -12.24
N ASP A 236 -18.17 -0.89 -12.80
CA ASP A 236 -17.69 0.33 -13.45
C ASP A 236 -17.92 1.65 -12.67
N SER A 237 -18.38 1.60 -11.42
CA SER A 237 -18.49 2.81 -10.59
C SER A 237 -17.10 3.35 -10.21
N LEU A 238 -17.00 4.66 -9.94
CA LEU A 238 -15.75 5.29 -9.51
C LEU A 238 -15.24 4.65 -8.20
N GLU A 239 -16.15 4.29 -7.31
CA GLU A 239 -15.83 3.57 -6.06
C GLU A 239 -15.15 2.23 -6.35
N SER A 240 -15.65 1.44 -7.33
CA SER A 240 -15.03 0.16 -7.70
C SER A 240 -13.65 0.35 -8.33
N LYS A 241 -13.48 1.39 -9.17
CA LYS A 241 -12.17 1.74 -9.75
C LYS A 241 -11.15 2.14 -8.69
N ILE A 242 -11.55 2.96 -7.71
CA ILE A 242 -10.70 3.35 -6.57
C ILE A 242 -10.28 2.12 -5.75
N VAL A 243 -11.20 1.20 -5.48
CA VAL A 243 -10.90 -0.04 -4.74
C VAL A 243 -9.88 -0.90 -5.47
N LYS A 244 -10.02 -1.09 -6.78
CA LYS A 244 -9.07 -1.80 -7.64
C LYS A 244 -7.69 -1.13 -7.61
N THR A 245 -7.65 0.20 -7.73
CA THR A 245 -6.39 0.98 -7.69
C THR A 245 -5.68 0.85 -6.34
N LEU A 246 -6.41 1.01 -5.23
CA LEU A 246 -5.84 0.80 -3.90
C LEU A 246 -5.32 -0.63 -3.73
N SER A 247 -6.05 -1.62 -4.23
CA SER A 247 -5.58 -3.02 -4.22
C SER A 247 -4.23 -3.18 -4.91
N LEU A 248 -4.02 -2.55 -6.07
CA LEU A 248 -2.74 -2.58 -6.77
C LEU A 248 -1.62 -1.89 -6.00
N PHE A 249 -1.89 -0.75 -5.36
CA PHE A 249 -0.89 -0.05 -4.54
C PHE A 249 -0.40 -0.94 -3.40
N TYR A 250 -1.31 -1.67 -2.74
CA TYR A 250 -0.95 -2.65 -1.72
C TYR A 250 -0.31 -3.91 -2.30
N ALA A 251 -0.73 -4.36 -3.49
CA ALA A 251 -0.09 -5.48 -4.17
C ALA A 251 1.37 -5.18 -4.52
N LEU A 252 1.72 -3.92 -4.84
CA LEU A 252 3.10 -3.50 -5.09
C LEU A 252 3.89 -3.27 -3.81
N GLY A 253 3.28 -2.67 -2.78
CA GLY A 253 3.92 -2.37 -1.50
C GLY A 253 5.06 -1.34 -1.56
N GLN A 254 5.18 -0.56 -2.63
CA GLN A 254 6.24 0.45 -2.84
C GLN A 254 5.79 1.83 -2.35
N PHE A 255 5.42 1.96 -1.07
CA PHE A 255 4.81 3.16 -0.52
C PHE A 255 5.73 4.39 -0.44
N GLU A 256 7.02 4.22 -0.60
CA GLU A 256 7.96 5.34 -0.73
C GLU A 256 7.76 6.10 -2.05
N ARG A 257 7.41 5.38 -3.12
CA ARG A 257 7.19 5.94 -4.46
C ARG A 257 5.71 6.13 -4.78
N LEU A 258 4.85 5.19 -4.42
CA LEU A 258 3.41 5.18 -4.72
C LEU A 258 2.61 5.07 -3.43
N ARG A 259 2.18 6.21 -2.92
CA ARG A 259 1.48 6.31 -1.63
C ARG A 259 -0.02 6.12 -1.82
N PRO A 260 -0.68 5.28 -1.02
CA PRO A 260 -2.13 5.09 -1.12
C PRO A 260 -2.89 6.24 -0.44
N THR A 261 -2.72 7.47 -0.93
CA THR A 261 -3.34 8.69 -0.36
C THR A 261 -4.52 9.16 -1.20
N LYS A 262 -5.37 10.01 -0.62
CA LYS A 262 -6.44 10.69 -1.34
C LYS A 262 -5.89 11.49 -2.53
N ASP A 263 -4.77 12.21 -2.33
CA ASP A 263 -4.16 13.02 -3.38
C ASP A 263 -3.68 12.15 -4.57
N GLU A 264 -3.11 10.97 -4.29
CA GLU A 264 -2.70 10.04 -5.35
C GLU A 264 -3.91 9.53 -6.15
N ILE A 265 -5.00 9.16 -5.48
CA ILE A 265 -6.26 8.76 -6.15
C ILE A 265 -6.82 9.91 -6.99
N VAL A 266 -6.81 11.14 -6.47
CA VAL A 266 -7.19 12.33 -7.24
C VAL A 266 -6.30 12.46 -8.48
N GLY A 267 -4.99 12.27 -8.35
CA GLY A 267 -4.05 12.34 -9.48
C GLY A 267 -4.36 11.34 -10.59
N VAL A 268 -4.69 10.12 -10.20
CA VAL A 268 -5.04 9.05 -11.16
C VAL A 268 -6.32 9.35 -11.94
N TYR A 269 -7.34 9.91 -11.30
CA TYR A 269 -8.67 10.04 -11.89
C TYR A 269 -9.04 11.46 -12.34
N SER A 270 -8.21 12.46 -12.08
CA SER A 270 -8.50 13.88 -12.41
C SER A 270 -8.68 14.18 -13.91
N SER A 271 -8.20 13.30 -14.80
CA SER A 271 -8.44 13.41 -16.25
C SER A 271 -9.86 13.02 -16.68
N SER A 272 -10.57 12.25 -15.85
CA SER A 272 -11.89 11.69 -16.18
C SER A 272 -13.01 12.10 -15.24
N TYR A 273 -12.67 12.55 -14.04
CA TYR A 273 -13.61 12.93 -12.98
C TYR A 273 -13.17 14.22 -12.28
N THR A 274 -14.14 14.97 -11.80
CA THR A 274 -13.87 16.19 -11.03
C THR A 274 -13.41 15.87 -9.59
N LEU A 275 -12.70 16.80 -8.97
CA LEU A 275 -12.27 16.66 -7.58
C LEU A 275 -13.42 16.39 -6.59
N PRO A 276 -14.60 17.05 -6.68
CA PRO A 276 -15.74 16.71 -5.83
C PRO A 276 -16.21 15.26 -6.01
N GLU A 277 -16.34 14.77 -7.26
CA GLU A 277 -16.78 13.38 -7.54
C GLU A 277 -15.82 12.35 -6.92
N ILE A 278 -14.51 12.56 -7.10
CA ILE A 278 -13.49 11.66 -6.52
C ILE A 278 -13.55 11.69 -4.99
N THR A 279 -13.71 12.88 -4.43
CA THR A 279 -13.79 13.06 -2.97
C THR A 279 -15.01 12.36 -2.41
N GLU A 280 -16.18 12.56 -3.02
CA GLU A 280 -17.44 11.93 -2.62
C GLU A 280 -17.36 10.39 -2.72
N ALA A 281 -16.74 9.87 -3.77
CA ALA A 281 -16.54 8.43 -3.93
C ALA A 281 -15.65 7.84 -2.81
N ILE A 282 -14.57 8.53 -2.43
CA ILE A 282 -13.72 8.11 -1.30
C ILE A 282 -14.49 8.17 0.02
N GLU A 283 -15.27 9.24 0.26
CA GLU A 283 -16.08 9.39 1.47
C GLU A 283 -17.13 8.29 1.58
N LYS A 284 -17.84 7.97 0.50
CA LYS A 284 -18.78 6.84 0.44
C LYS A 284 -18.12 5.50 0.77
N LEU A 285 -16.90 5.26 0.28
CA LEU A 285 -16.14 4.06 0.60
C LEU A 285 -15.76 4.00 2.09
N ILE A 286 -15.44 5.15 2.71
CA ILE A 286 -15.13 5.24 4.13
C ILE A 286 -16.40 5.07 4.99
N GLU A 287 -17.49 5.71 4.61
CA GLU A 287 -18.80 5.58 5.30
C GLU A 287 -19.31 4.15 5.29
N ARG A 288 -19.10 3.42 4.19
CA ARG A 288 -19.47 2.00 4.05
C ARG A 288 -18.47 1.05 4.69
N ASP A 289 -17.43 1.56 5.36
CA ASP A 289 -16.39 0.78 6.02
C ASP A 289 -15.59 -0.13 5.06
N PHE A 290 -15.52 0.20 3.77
CA PHE A 290 -14.72 -0.52 2.79
C PHE A 290 -13.27 -0.03 2.75
N VAL A 291 -13.07 1.26 3.08
CA VAL A 291 -11.77 1.93 3.15
C VAL A 291 -11.64 2.63 4.49
N ILE A 292 -10.45 2.61 5.05
CA ILE A 292 -10.10 3.33 6.29
C ILE A 292 -8.78 4.08 6.13
N TYR A 293 -8.57 5.11 6.93
CA TYR A 293 -7.24 5.68 7.15
C TYR A 293 -6.46 4.81 8.14
N ILE A 294 -5.25 4.35 7.77
CA ILE A 294 -4.39 3.57 8.69
C ILE A 294 -3.95 4.45 9.86
N LYS A 295 -3.46 5.65 9.54
CA LYS A 295 -3.08 6.69 10.50
C LYS A 295 -3.49 8.03 9.90
N ARG A 296 -4.12 8.89 10.69
CA ARG A 296 -4.47 10.24 10.24
C ARG A 296 -3.24 11.08 9.87
N SER A 297 -2.09 10.78 10.47
CA SER A 297 -0.83 11.51 10.24
C SER A 297 -0.19 11.28 8.87
N ASN A 298 -0.53 10.19 8.15
CA ASN A 298 0.03 9.88 6.83
C ASN A 298 -0.99 9.81 5.70
N ASP A 299 -2.27 10.01 5.99
CA ASP A 299 -3.40 9.99 5.06
C ASP A 299 -3.49 8.73 4.18
N PHE A 300 -2.90 7.61 4.64
CA PHE A 300 -2.91 6.36 3.89
C PHE A 300 -4.27 5.69 3.99
N LEU A 301 -4.90 5.51 2.83
CA LEU A 301 -6.12 4.76 2.64
C LEU A 301 -5.81 3.25 2.55
N LYS A 302 -6.58 2.43 3.23
CA LYS A 302 -6.45 0.96 3.17
C LYS A 302 -7.81 0.31 3.05
N LEU A 303 -7.88 -0.76 2.25
CA LEU A 303 -9.05 -1.62 2.18
C LEU A 303 -9.26 -2.32 3.53
N LYS A 304 -10.46 -2.26 4.05
CA LYS A 304 -10.83 -2.84 5.34
C LYS A 304 -11.53 -4.18 5.14
N ARG A 305 -11.10 -5.17 5.90
CA ARG A 305 -11.85 -6.42 6.00
C ARG A 305 -13.17 -6.12 6.70
N THR A 306 -14.28 -6.15 5.97
CA THR A 306 -15.59 -6.09 6.61
C THR A 306 -15.78 -7.40 7.37
N SER A 307 -15.42 -7.39 8.64
CA SER A 307 -15.95 -8.40 9.56
C SER A 307 -17.45 -8.22 9.57
N GLY A 308 -18.23 -9.29 9.51
CA GLY A 308 -19.71 -9.23 9.43
C GLY A 308 -20.42 -8.59 10.63
N VAL A 309 -19.67 -7.88 11.47
CA VAL A 309 -20.14 -7.06 12.59
C VAL A 309 -19.79 -5.63 12.30
N ASP A 310 -20.77 -4.82 11.95
CA ASP A 310 -20.62 -3.37 11.87
C ASP A 310 -20.41 -2.81 13.28
N ILE A 311 -19.12 -2.64 13.63
CA ILE A 311 -18.73 -2.11 14.96
C ILE A 311 -19.28 -0.70 15.16
N ARG A 312 -19.33 0.14 14.11
CA ARG A 312 -19.89 1.49 14.20
C ARG A 312 -21.40 1.46 14.43
N GLN A 313 -22.11 0.55 13.74
CA GLN A 313 -23.53 0.36 13.98
C GLN A 313 -23.76 -0.17 15.40
N LYS A 314 -23.00 -1.16 15.85
CA LYS A 314 -23.10 -1.64 17.24
C LYS A 314 -22.78 -0.57 18.28
N ILE A 315 -21.81 0.30 18.02
CA ILE A 315 -21.52 1.44 18.90
C ILE A 315 -22.71 2.41 18.89
N ARG A 316 -23.27 2.76 17.72
CA ARG A 316 -24.47 3.60 17.65
C ARG A 316 -25.64 2.99 18.40
N ASP A 317 -25.95 1.73 18.13
CA ASP A 317 -27.04 1.00 18.78
C ASP A 317 -26.82 0.91 20.30
N TYR A 318 -25.58 0.70 20.72
CA TYR A 318 -25.21 0.69 22.14
C TYR A 318 -25.36 2.06 22.76
N VAL A 319 -24.85 3.11 22.14
CA VAL A 319 -25.00 4.50 22.61
C VAL A 319 -26.47 4.89 22.66
N GLU A 320 -27.28 4.63 21.62
CA GLU A 320 -28.71 4.93 21.62
C GLU A 320 -29.47 4.17 22.71
N SER A 321 -29.13 2.92 22.95
CA SER A 321 -29.77 2.10 23.96
C SER A 321 -29.36 2.45 25.40
N HIS A 322 -28.17 3.01 25.59
CA HIS A 322 -27.59 3.34 26.91
C HIS A 322 -27.58 4.82 27.22
N ALA A 323 -27.62 5.72 26.21
CA ALA A 323 -27.64 7.16 26.41
C ALA A 323 -28.81 7.66 27.30
N LYS A 324 -29.90 6.88 27.39
CA LYS A 324 -31.05 7.16 28.29
C LYS A 324 -30.88 6.57 29.70
N LYS A 325 -29.86 5.73 29.94
CA LYS A 325 -29.70 4.98 31.19
C LYS A 325 -28.45 5.34 31.96
N THR A 326 -27.46 5.96 31.34
CA THR A 326 -26.17 6.22 31.94
C THR A 326 -25.71 7.64 31.58
N SER A 327 -25.41 8.47 32.58
CA SER A 327 -24.92 9.82 32.33
C SER A 327 -23.45 9.79 31.90
N VAL A 328 -23.01 10.82 31.17
CA VAL A 328 -21.59 11.00 30.79
C VAL A 328 -20.70 11.01 32.02
N LYS A 329 -21.18 11.62 33.11
CA LYS A 329 -20.54 11.65 34.44
C LYS A 329 -20.27 10.24 34.96
N GLU A 330 -21.27 9.35 34.92
CA GLU A 330 -21.13 7.97 35.42
C GLU A 330 -20.11 7.19 34.59
N ILE A 331 -20.09 7.38 33.26
CA ILE A 331 -19.13 6.74 32.36
C ILE A 331 -17.69 7.21 32.67
N LEU A 332 -17.49 8.50 32.82
CA LEU A 332 -16.18 9.09 33.10
C LEU A 332 -15.65 8.69 34.48
N ASN A 333 -16.50 8.68 35.51
CA ASN A 333 -16.12 8.25 36.85
C ASN A 333 -15.89 6.72 36.96
N ALA A 334 -16.56 5.93 36.12
CA ALA A 334 -16.37 4.47 36.06
C ALA A 334 -15.21 4.04 35.13
N SER A 335 -14.69 4.94 34.29
CA SER A 335 -13.52 4.64 33.46
C SER A 335 -12.28 4.53 34.34
N ASN A 336 -11.20 3.81 33.84
CA ASN A 336 -9.91 3.69 34.50
C ASN A 336 -9.16 5.04 34.57
N TYR A 337 -9.83 6.07 35.02
CA TYR A 337 -9.26 7.39 35.20
C TYR A 337 -8.62 7.46 36.58
N ASP A 338 -7.43 8.10 36.68
CA ASP A 338 -6.81 8.35 37.99
C ASP A 338 -7.74 9.21 38.84
N ASN A 339 -8.32 8.61 39.85
CA ASN A 339 -9.23 9.30 40.78
C ASN A 339 -8.50 10.29 41.71
N TYR A 340 -7.19 10.40 41.57
CA TYR A 340 -6.35 11.27 42.38
C TYR A 340 -5.44 12.15 41.52
N MET A 341 -5.27 13.38 41.96
CA MET A 341 -4.36 14.35 41.37
C MET A 341 -3.26 14.72 42.37
N TYR A 342 -2.01 14.59 41.95
CA TYR A 342 -0.86 14.87 42.77
C TYR A 342 -0.22 16.21 42.32
N PRO A 343 -0.07 17.22 43.23
CA PRO A 343 0.67 18.44 42.95
C PRO A 343 2.18 18.15 43.04
N SER A 344 2.71 17.42 42.05
CA SER A 344 4.05 16.81 42.08
C SER A 344 5.12 17.86 42.41
N ARG A 345 5.11 19.02 41.78
CA ARG A 345 6.11 20.05 42.05
C ARG A 345 6.08 20.52 43.49
N TYR A 346 4.89 20.73 44.08
CA TYR A 346 4.75 21.13 45.46
C TYR A 346 5.19 20.04 46.42
N ASN A 347 4.85 18.79 46.11
CA ASN A 347 5.24 17.62 46.90
C ASN A 347 6.77 17.47 46.93
N ASP A 348 7.42 17.61 45.76
CA ASP A 348 8.88 17.51 45.65
C ASP A 348 9.59 18.66 46.39
N GLU A 349 9.13 19.88 46.24
CA GLU A 349 9.73 21.07 46.92
C GLU A 349 9.56 21.05 48.47
N ARG A 350 8.56 20.31 48.95
CA ARG A 350 8.21 20.31 50.38
C ARG A 350 8.47 18.94 51.04
N GLU A 351 8.97 17.98 50.31
CA GLU A 351 9.23 16.60 50.79
C GLU A 351 8.00 15.98 51.48
N MET A 352 6.81 16.19 50.88
CA MET A 352 5.54 15.67 51.42
C MET A 352 4.70 15.05 50.30
N THR A 353 3.72 14.22 50.67
CA THR A 353 2.76 13.64 49.72
C THR A 353 1.38 14.25 49.99
N ARG A 354 1.02 15.20 49.16
CA ARG A 354 -0.34 15.75 49.06
C ARG A 354 -1.03 15.16 47.82
N TYR A 355 -2.32 14.90 47.93
CA TYR A 355 -3.15 14.44 46.84
C TYR A 355 -4.58 14.93 46.97
N PHE A 356 -5.24 15.12 45.83
CA PHE A 356 -6.60 15.57 45.73
C PHE A 356 -7.44 14.50 45.05
N SER A 357 -8.64 14.24 45.56
CA SER A 357 -9.62 13.44 44.86
C SER A 357 -10.11 14.13 43.60
N PHE A 358 -10.24 13.44 42.50
CA PHE A 358 -10.70 13.99 41.21
C PHE A 358 -12.02 13.34 40.82
N VAL A 359 -13.08 14.13 40.61
CA VAL A 359 -14.43 13.65 40.34
C VAL A 359 -15.10 14.47 39.25
N PHE A 360 -15.72 13.78 38.31
CA PHE A 360 -16.60 14.42 37.31
C PHE A 360 -18.00 14.64 37.90
N ILE A 361 -18.55 15.86 37.72
CA ILE A 361 -19.89 16.23 38.12
C ILE A 361 -20.65 16.88 36.97
N ASP A 362 -21.98 16.79 37.00
CA ASP A 362 -22.84 17.44 36.01
C ASP A 362 -23.07 18.91 36.33
N GLU A 363 -23.39 19.71 35.31
CA GLU A 363 -23.74 21.14 35.46
C GLU A 363 -24.87 21.36 36.45
N ASP A 364 -25.87 20.47 36.48
CA ASP A 364 -27.01 20.56 37.37
C ASP A 364 -26.63 20.43 38.86
N GLU A 365 -25.60 19.65 39.16
CA GLU A 365 -25.10 19.54 40.55
C GLU A 365 -24.45 20.84 41.01
N VAL A 366 -23.75 21.54 40.10
CA VAL A 366 -23.18 22.87 40.43
C VAL A 366 -24.26 23.88 40.71
N ARG A 367 -25.40 23.86 40.02
CA ARG A 367 -26.51 24.78 40.17
C ARG A 367 -27.36 24.52 41.42
N ASN A 368 -27.49 23.27 41.81
CA ASN A 368 -28.46 22.84 42.82
C ASN A 368 -27.81 22.55 44.20
N ASP A 369 -26.50 22.41 44.24
CA ASP A 369 -25.81 22.00 45.48
C ASP A 369 -25.07 23.16 46.13
N THR A 370 -25.49 23.50 47.36
CA THR A 370 -24.91 24.57 48.15
C THR A 370 -23.95 24.08 49.26
N ASN A 371 -23.80 22.73 49.42
CA ASN A 371 -23.05 22.15 50.51
C ASN A 371 -21.72 21.49 50.10
N TRP A 372 -20.93 22.22 49.33
CA TRP A 372 -19.60 21.72 48.88
C TRP A 372 -18.66 21.42 50.02
N VAL A 373 -18.72 22.18 51.10
CA VAL A 373 -17.88 21.99 52.31
C VAL A 373 -18.17 20.64 52.95
N ILE A 374 -19.45 20.28 53.12
CA ILE A 374 -19.83 18.99 53.72
C ILE A 374 -19.40 17.79 52.84
N LYS A 375 -19.43 17.96 51.53
CA LYS A 375 -18.95 16.95 50.60
C LYS A 375 -17.42 16.74 50.69
N SER A 376 -16.66 17.75 51.06
CA SER A 376 -15.21 17.72 51.19
C SER A 376 -14.72 17.21 52.55
N GLU A 377 -15.54 17.21 53.60
CA GLU A 377 -15.17 16.82 54.97
C GLU A 377 -14.99 15.31 55.19
N ASN A 378 -15.57 14.48 54.31
CA ASN A 378 -15.56 13.00 54.45
C ASN A 378 -14.68 12.29 53.41
N ILE A 379 -13.57 12.90 53.02
CA ILE A 379 -12.72 12.35 51.95
C ILE A 379 -11.35 12.03 52.50
N ASP A 380 -10.81 10.90 52.11
CA ASP A 380 -9.44 10.48 52.36
C ASP A 380 -8.48 11.12 51.35
N ALA A 381 -8.47 12.48 51.33
CA ALA A 381 -7.62 13.33 50.49
C ALA A 381 -7.51 14.71 51.08
N ASP A 382 -6.51 15.49 50.65
CA ASP A 382 -6.32 16.91 51.10
C ASP A 382 -7.40 17.86 50.58
N GLY A 383 -8.18 17.43 49.56
CA GLY A 383 -9.30 18.14 49.00
C GLY A 383 -9.87 17.43 47.76
N ILE A 384 -10.89 18.08 47.11
CA ILE A 384 -11.51 17.57 45.89
C ILE A 384 -11.31 18.54 44.74
N ILE A 385 -11.05 17.99 43.55
CA ILE A 385 -11.11 18.71 42.30
C ILE A 385 -12.36 18.21 41.56
N TYR A 386 -13.32 19.07 41.34
CA TYR A 386 -14.52 18.80 40.56
C TYR A 386 -14.32 19.21 39.11
N ALA A 387 -14.38 18.26 38.19
CA ALA A 387 -14.43 18.49 36.75
C ALA A 387 -15.90 18.61 36.32
N VAL A 388 -16.36 19.79 36.03
CA VAL A 388 -17.75 20.08 35.66
C VAL A 388 -17.97 19.77 34.18
N ILE A 389 -18.96 18.96 33.85
CA ILE A 389 -19.37 18.65 32.50
C ILE A 389 -20.48 19.61 32.08
N PRO A 390 -20.23 20.56 31.15
CA PRO A 390 -21.25 21.50 30.70
C PRO A 390 -22.20 20.84 29.72
N HIS A 391 -23.45 21.25 29.67
CA HIS A 391 -24.45 20.76 28.70
C HIS A 391 -24.24 21.33 27.29
N SER A 392 -23.64 22.53 27.17
CA SER A 392 -23.31 23.18 25.89
C SER A 392 -22.16 24.18 26.05
N GLU A 393 -21.60 24.62 24.93
CA GLU A 393 -20.58 25.68 24.93
C GLU A 393 -21.09 26.98 25.53
N GLU A 394 -22.37 27.28 25.33
CA GLU A 394 -22.99 28.52 25.89
C GLU A 394 -23.10 28.46 27.42
N SER A 395 -23.29 27.27 28.00
CA SER A 395 -23.41 27.13 29.47
C SER A 395 -22.08 27.33 30.20
N ILE A 396 -20.94 27.25 29.53
CA ILE A 396 -19.61 27.41 30.14
C ILE A 396 -19.45 28.81 30.82
N ASN A 397 -19.89 29.86 30.16
CA ASN A 397 -19.76 31.21 30.69
C ASN A 397 -20.66 31.42 31.91
N ASN A 398 -21.85 30.86 31.89
CA ASN A 398 -22.78 30.91 33.04
C ASN A 398 -22.23 30.12 34.22
N LEU A 399 -21.64 28.95 33.99
CA LEU A 399 -21.00 28.15 35.03
C LEU A 399 -19.81 28.86 35.67
N LYS A 400 -18.99 29.54 34.86
CA LYS A 400 -17.88 30.33 35.38
C LYS A 400 -18.37 31.46 36.31
N ALA A 401 -19.47 32.13 35.98
CA ALA A 401 -20.06 33.18 36.83
C ALA A 401 -20.55 32.58 38.17
N ILE A 402 -21.27 31.46 38.13
CA ILE A 402 -21.79 30.79 39.35
C ILE A 402 -20.63 30.32 40.24
N LEU A 403 -19.59 29.73 39.68
CA LEU A 403 -18.44 29.26 40.43
C LEU A 403 -17.62 30.42 41.05
N LEU A 404 -17.54 31.58 40.41
CA LEU A 404 -16.87 32.75 40.93
C LEU A 404 -17.68 33.37 42.10
N GLU A 405 -19.00 33.39 42.00
CA GLU A 405 -19.86 33.86 43.11
C GLU A 405 -19.79 32.92 44.31
N THR A 406 -19.74 31.59 44.09
CA THR A 406 -19.65 30.60 45.15
C THR A 406 -18.28 30.60 45.86
N SER A 407 -17.22 31.00 45.16
CA SER A 407 -15.86 31.07 45.72
C SER A 407 -15.56 32.36 46.48
N ALA A 408 -16.44 33.35 46.41
CA ALA A 408 -16.30 34.65 47.11
C ALA A 408 -16.98 34.68 48.51
N GLY A 409 -17.61 33.60 48.94
CA GLY A 409 -18.17 33.38 50.26
C GLY A 409 -17.39 32.33 51.00
#